data_4f860dc3f2a3ba312d78c90104cd4c86
#
_entry.id   4f860dc3f2a3ba312d78c90104cd4c86
#
_cell.length_a   1.000
_cell.length_b   1.000
_cell.length_c   1.000
_cell.angle_alpha   90.00
_cell.angle_beta   90.00
_cell.angle_gamma   90.00
#
_symmetry.space_group_name_H-M   'P 1'
#
loop_
_entity.id
_entity.type
_entity.pdbx_description
1 polymer ?
#
loop_
_entity_poly.entity_id
_entity_poly.type
_entity_poly.pdbx_seq_one_letter_code
_entity_poly.pdbx_strand_id
1 'polypeptide(L)'
;MRARSLGWLIGSCALACALAACGDDAARTPPPWDRTLPDARELGIRRGLSPARGIVHLHSPYSHDACDGRPRDAGGAPNEPCLADLRAALCATHIDFAALTDHDDTMADEDFATLFSMRGGDQPVTNGGGEQIASRMTCEDGHVVTFTIGGENSLMPIMLERHVAGTVQARHDTYNGEDAAAVAAFRAAGGLAWVAHTESKPIEMLRALQPDGIEVYNLHANIDPDIRADYLGLPPSGALAAAAEFADTNPGHPEPDLAMLAFLAPNQPAITKWHTLLGEGRHLPVTAGSDAHQNAIPIPFADGERGDSYRRVLRWFGNFVLVTDPRDPVAVKQAMRAGRLFTVMEVLGTPVGLDIRASSGARTYELGEVIPRAEGAMLTVELPVVRGLDPRLPVPEIRARVIWIETPTGVVTELAAGTGPRLDVFLGAPGAYRVELSIVPRHLGPYLGDLGPALAEAELPWIYASPLYVE
;
A
#
# COMPACT_ATOMS: atom_id res chain seq x y z
N MET A 1 -75.25 40.08 -50.58
CA MET A 1 -75.01 39.56 -51.93
C MET A 1 -73.85 38.53 -51.90
N ARG A 2 -74.18 37.33 -52.31
CA ARG A 2 -73.38 36.32 -53.03
C ARG A 2 -71.93 36.08 -52.45
N ALA A 3 -71.44 34.94 -52.21
CA ALA A 3 -71.72 33.53 -52.43
C ALA A 3 -70.33 32.81 -52.52
N ARG A 4 -70.28 31.67 -51.87
CA ARG A 4 -69.56 30.45 -52.25
C ARG A 4 -68.03 30.54 -52.57
N SER A 5 -67.23 29.69 -51.97
CA SER A 5 -67.03 28.26 -52.30
C SER A 5 -65.97 27.66 -51.33
N LEU A 6 -66.28 26.68 -50.73
CA LEU A 6 -65.87 25.26 -50.66
C LEU A 6 -64.54 24.94 -51.31
N GLY A 7 -63.57 24.51 -50.52
CA GLY A 7 -62.32 23.90 -50.94
C GLY A 7 -61.82 22.96 -49.87
N TRP A 8 -62.15 21.68 -50.03
CA TRP A 8 -61.54 20.52 -49.33
C TRP A 8 -60.16 20.30 -49.82
N LEU A 9 -59.18 20.16 -48.94
CA LEU A 9 -57.97 19.38 -49.21
C LEU A 9 -57.38 18.85 -47.88
N ILE A 10 -57.63 17.60 -47.68
CA ILE A 10 -56.75 16.47 -47.33
C ILE A 10 -55.71 16.81 -46.25
N GLY A 11 -56.00 16.34 -45.05
CA GLY A 11 -55.07 16.22 -43.94
C GLY A 11 -53.96 15.22 -44.26
N SER A 12 -52.76 15.65 -44.11
CA SER A 12 -51.59 14.74 -43.89
C SER A 12 -51.35 14.72 -42.40
N CYS A 13 -51.83 13.67 -41.74
CA CYS A 13 -51.32 13.27 -40.46
C CYS A 13 -49.83 12.91 -40.58
N ALA A 14 -48.98 13.88 -40.30
CA ALA A 14 -47.61 13.59 -39.96
C ALA A 14 -47.61 12.99 -38.56
N LEU A 15 -47.68 11.65 -38.49
CA LEU A 15 -47.41 10.89 -37.28
C LEU A 15 -45.90 11.05 -37.03
N ALA A 16 -45.55 12.09 -36.27
CA ALA A 16 -44.23 12.20 -35.69
C ALA A 16 -44.08 11.00 -34.73
N CYS A 17 -43.44 9.93 -35.23
CA CYS A 17 -42.83 8.94 -34.38
C CYS A 17 -41.75 9.66 -33.54
N ALA A 18 -42.15 10.09 -32.38
CA ALA A 18 -41.24 10.28 -31.31
C ALA A 18 -40.63 8.88 -31.02
N LEU A 19 -39.56 8.57 -31.69
CA LEU A 19 -38.60 7.59 -31.20
C LEU A 19 -38.13 8.19 -29.88
N ALA A 20 -38.87 7.89 -28.81
CA ALA A 20 -38.32 7.86 -27.50
C ALA A 20 -37.12 6.90 -27.63
N ALA A 21 -35.94 7.48 -27.70
CA ALA A 21 -34.74 6.77 -27.34
C ALA A 21 -34.98 6.35 -25.87
N CYS A 22 -35.57 5.17 -25.68
CA CYS A 22 -35.39 4.40 -24.48
C CYS A 22 -33.88 4.16 -24.48
N GLY A 23 -33.15 5.11 -23.87
CA GLY A 23 -31.82 4.83 -23.44
C GLY A 23 -31.93 3.55 -22.63
N ASP A 24 -31.20 2.53 -23.03
CA ASP A 24 -30.87 1.37 -22.23
C ASP A 24 -30.02 1.84 -21.02
N ASP A 25 -30.61 2.66 -20.16
CA ASP A 25 -30.21 2.88 -18.78
C ASP A 25 -30.82 1.79 -17.87
N ALA A 26 -30.89 0.56 -18.36
CA ALA A 26 -30.80 -0.58 -17.48
C ALA A 26 -29.40 -0.48 -16.87
N ALA A 27 -29.34 -0.03 -15.62
CA ALA A 27 -28.10 0.03 -14.85
C ALA A 27 -27.35 -1.28 -15.10
N ARG A 28 -26.27 -1.20 -15.90
CA ARG A 28 -25.53 -2.40 -16.30
C ARG A 28 -24.94 -2.93 -15.02
N THR A 29 -25.41 -4.08 -14.57
CA THR A 29 -24.88 -4.74 -13.39
C THR A 29 -23.36 -4.83 -13.55
N PRO A 30 -22.58 -4.29 -12.61
CA PRO A 30 -21.12 -4.38 -12.70
C PRO A 30 -20.70 -5.86 -12.73
N PRO A 31 -19.53 -6.19 -13.29
CA PRO A 31 -19.00 -7.54 -13.20
C PRO A 31 -18.86 -7.95 -11.72
N PRO A 32 -18.89 -9.27 -11.40
CA PRO A 32 -18.66 -9.73 -10.04
C PRO A 32 -17.34 -9.16 -9.48
N TRP A 33 -17.36 -8.79 -8.21
CA TRP A 33 -16.17 -8.29 -7.54
C TRP A 33 -15.12 -9.41 -7.38
N ASP A 34 -13.87 -9.11 -7.72
CA ASP A 34 -12.75 -10.03 -7.50
C ASP A 34 -12.14 -9.77 -6.11
N ARG A 35 -12.24 -10.77 -5.24
CA ARG A 35 -11.75 -10.71 -3.87
C ARG A 35 -10.27 -11.02 -3.74
N THR A 36 -9.63 -11.46 -4.83
CA THR A 36 -8.20 -11.78 -4.90
C THR A 36 -7.40 -10.61 -5.52
N LEU A 37 -6.08 -10.72 -5.47
CA LEU A 37 -5.19 -9.86 -6.23
C LEU A 37 -4.44 -10.69 -7.28
N PRO A 38 -4.04 -10.10 -8.41
CA PRO A 38 -3.23 -10.77 -9.41
C PRO A 38 -1.79 -10.96 -8.94
N ASP A 39 -1.05 -11.83 -9.62
CA ASP A 39 0.42 -11.92 -9.44
C ASP A 39 1.07 -10.54 -9.66
N ALA A 40 1.99 -10.15 -8.79
CA ALA A 40 2.65 -8.84 -8.86
C ALA A 40 3.40 -8.62 -10.17
N ARG A 41 3.88 -9.69 -10.82
CA ARG A 41 4.55 -9.62 -12.13
C ARG A 41 3.66 -9.08 -13.25
N GLU A 42 2.34 -9.11 -13.08
CA GLU A 42 1.41 -8.50 -14.05
C GLU A 42 1.53 -6.97 -14.11
N LEU A 43 2.10 -6.31 -13.09
CA LEU A 43 2.42 -4.88 -13.17
C LEU A 43 3.44 -4.58 -14.28
N GLY A 44 4.23 -5.57 -14.65
CA GLY A 44 5.20 -5.53 -15.74
C GLY A 44 6.64 -5.61 -15.27
N ILE A 45 7.41 -6.46 -15.96
CA ILE A 45 8.87 -6.57 -15.76
C ILE A 45 9.55 -5.45 -16.55
N ARG A 46 10.47 -4.71 -15.91
CA ARG A 46 11.21 -3.61 -16.51
C ARG A 46 12.69 -3.78 -16.32
N ARG A 47 13.48 -3.74 -17.39
CA ARG A 47 14.95 -3.80 -17.35
C ARG A 47 15.50 -4.99 -16.54
N GLY A 48 14.79 -6.14 -16.59
CA GLY A 48 15.14 -7.35 -15.82
C GLY A 48 14.73 -7.30 -14.33
N LEU A 49 14.05 -6.27 -13.89
CA LEU A 49 13.48 -6.17 -12.55
C LEU A 49 11.99 -6.55 -12.59
N SER A 50 11.60 -7.42 -11.67
CA SER A 50 10.24 -7.86 -11.42
C SER A 50 9.72 -7.18 -10.15
N PRO A 51 8.48 -6.69 -10.12
CA PRO A 51 7.88 -6.24 -8.87
C PRO A 51 7.62 -7.45 -7.97
N ALA A 52 7.98 -7.31 -6.69
CA ALA A 52 7.58 -8.20 -5.60
C ALA A 52 6.60 -7.45 -4.70
N ARG A 53 5.37 -7.97 -4.55
CA ARG A 53 4.37 -7.39 -3.64
C ARG A 53 4.67 -7.79 -2.21
N GLY A 54 4.82 -6.83 -1.31
CA GLY A 54 5.08 -7.08 0.09
C GLY A 54 4.19 -6.35 1.06
N ILE A 55 3.98 -6.96 2.21
CA ILE A 55 3.46 -6.31 3.40
C ILE A 55 4.60 -6.17 4.40
N VAL A 56 4.79 -4.95 4.92
CA VAL A 56 5.97 -4.61 5.73
C VAL A 56 5.63 -4.43 7.21
N HIS A 57 4.37 -4.16 7.54
CA HIS A 57 3.87 -3.98 8.90
C HIS A 57 2.66 -4.90 9.09
N LEU A 58 2.86 -6.02 9.78
CA LEU A 58 1.90 -7.11 9.86
C LEU A 58 2.11 -7.90 11.15
N HIS A 59 1.05 -8.14 11.90
CA HIS A 59 1.08 -8.86 13.16
C HIS A 59 0.51 -10.27 13.03
N SER A 60 1.20 -11.22 13.64
CA SER A 60 0.83 -12.62 13.73
C SER A 60 0.35 -12.97 15.15
N PRO A 61 -0.07 -14.23 15.43
CA PRO A 61 -0.35 -14.66 16.80
C PRO A 61 0.86 -14.64 17.76
N TYR A 62 1.99 -14.08 17.37
CA TYR A 62 3.10 -13.75 18.26
C TYR A 62 3.10 -12.30 18.75
N SER A 63 2.08 -11.51 18.39
CA SER A 63 1.80 -10.19 18.94
C SER A 63 0.68 -10.28 19.97
N HIS A 64 0.83 -9.62 21.11
CA HIS A 64 -0.08 -9.76 22.25
C HIS A 64 -1.52 -9.32 21.96
N ASP A 65 -1.69 -8.40 21.07
CA ASP A 65 -2.96 -7.74 20.73
C ASP A 65 -3.62 -8.28 19.44
N ALA A 66 -2.94 -9.17 18.71
CA ALA A 66 -3.53 -9.80 17.52
C ALA A 66 -4.69 -10.74 17.87
N CYS A 67 -5.50 -11.10 16.87
CA CYS A 67 -6.58 -12.08 17.01
C CYS A 67 -7.63 -11.68 18.07
N ASP A 68 -8.09 -10.43 18.06
CA ASP A 68 -9.00 -9.86 19.06
C ASP A 68 -8.43 -9.94 20.51
N GLY A 69 -7.12 -9.73 20.67
CA GLY A 69 -6.42 -9.87 21.95
C GLY A 69 -6.37 -11.30 22.48
N ARG A 70 -6.51 -12.29 21.60
CA ARG A 70 -6.41 -13.70 21.92
C ARG A 70 -5.40 -14.44 21.03
N PRO A 71 -4.14 -13.95 21.04
CA PRO A 71 -3.10 -14.49 20.15
C PRO A 71 -2.68 -15.91 20.51
N ARG A 72 -2.98 -16.36 21.75
CA ARG A 72 -2.65 -17.69 22.29
C ARG A 72 -3.90 -18.43 22.71
N ASP A 73 -3.87 -19.75 22.59
CA ASP A 73 -4.86 -20.64 23.20
C ASP A 73 -4.66 -20.78 24.71
N ALA A 74 -5.54 -21.54 25.38
CA ALA A 74 -5.45 -21.78 26.80
C ALA A 74 -4.19 -22.59 27.22
N GLY A 75 -3.53 -23.25 26.29
CA GLY A 75 -2.27 -23.98 26.51
C GLY A 75 -1.01 -23.13 26.25
N GLY A 76 -1.17 -21.88 25.81
CA GLY A 76 -0.09 -20.99 25.46
C GLY A 76 0.44 -21.14 24.02
N ALA A 77 -0.14 -22.02 23.23
CA ALA A 77 0.21 -22.17 21.80
C ALA A 77 -0.41 -21.03 20.97
N PRO A 78 0.22 -20.65 19.83
CA PRO A 78 -0.36 -19.68 18.92
C PRO A 78 -1.79 -20.01 18.53
N ASN A 79 -2.63 -18.99 18.35
CA ASN A 79 -4.01 -19.14 17.89
C ASN A 79 -4.03 -19.66 16.44
N GLU A 80 -4.14 -20.97 16.27
CA GLU A 80 -4.07 -21.63 14.95
C GLU A 80 -5.16 -21.18 13.95
N PRO A 81 -6.44 -20.98 14.34
CA PRO A 81 -7.42 -20.39 13.45
C PRO A 81 -7.01 -19.03 12.91
N CYS A 82 -6.55 -18.12 13.76
CA CYS A 82 -6.10 -16.78 13.36
C CYS A 82 -4.86 -16.85 12.46
N LEU A 83 -3.90 -17.73 12.77
CA LEU A 83 -2.74 -17.94 11.91
C LEU A 83 -3.12 -18.53 10.55
N ALA A 84 -4.10 -19.43 10.52
CA ALA A 84 -4.61 -19.97 9.27
C ALA A 84 -5.28 -18.89 8.40
N ASP A 85 -6.04 -17.97 9.01
CA ASP A 85 -6.65 -16.83 8.32
C ASP A 85 -5.57 -15.89 7.73
N LEU A 86 -4.52 -15.59 8.51
CA LEU A 86 -3.37 -14.81 8.03
C LEU A 86 -2.71 -15.46 6.80
N ARG A 87 -2.40 -16.76 6.90
CA ARG A 87 -1.73 -17.52 5.82
C ARG A 87 -2.61 -17.61 4.57
N ALA A 88 -3.92 -17.86 4.73
CA ALA A 88 -4.88 -17.87 3.63
C ALA A 88 -5.02 -16.50 2.97
N ALA A 89 -4.99 -15.42 3.76
CA ALA A 89 -5.04 -14.06 3.27
C ALA A 89 -3.84 -13.70 2.39
N LEU A 90 -2.62 -14.06 2.83
CA LEU A 90 -1.39 -13.84 2.06
C LEU A 90 -1.41 -14.58 0.71
N CYS A 91 -1.99 -15.77 0.67
CA CYS A 91 -2.19 -16.50 -0.58
C CYS A 91 -3.24 -15.82 -1.47
N ALA A 92 -4.42 -15.48 -0.95
CA ALA A 92 -5.50 -14.88 -1.71
C ALA A 92 -5.14 -13.50 -2.29
N THR A 93 -4.22 -12.79 -1.65
CA THR A 93 -3.74 -11.47 -2.09
C THR A 93 -2.39 -11.53 -2.82
N HIS A 94 -1.91 -12.74 -3.16
CA HIS A 94 -0.66 -12.96 -3.88
C HIS A 94 0.50 -12.10 -3.34
N ILE A 95 0.70 -12.13 -2.01
CA ILE A 95 1.84 -11.47 -1.37
C ILE A 95 3.10 -12.31 -1.61
N ASP A 96 4.14 -11.71 -2.19
CA ASP A 96 5.43 -12.38 -2.43
C ASP A 96 6.28 -12.44 -1.15
N PHE A 97 6.23 -11.38 -0.31
CA PHE A 97 6.92 -11.36 0.98
C PHE A 97 6.13 -10.63 2.06
N ALA A 98 6.21 -11.13 3.28
CA ALA A 98 5.61 -10.52 4.46
C ALA A 98 6.68 -10.36 5.56
N ALA A 99 6.83 -9.15 6.09
CA ALA A 99 7.59 -8.92 7.30
C ALA A 99 6.63 -8.98 8.49
N LEU A 100 6.73 -10.03 9.30
CA LEU A 100 6.01 -10.15 10.57
C LEU A 100 6.70 -9.23 11.57
N THR A 101 5.98 -8.25 12.07
CA THR A 101 6.51 -7.20 12.95
C THR A 101 5.82 -7.22 14.32
N ASP A 102 5.72 -8.41 14.88
CA ASP A 102 5.06 -8.65 16.16
C ASP A 102 5.67 -7.80 17.30
N HIS A 103 4.85 -7.40 18.26
CA HIS A 103 5.30 -6.66 19.43
C HIS A 103 6.26 -7.48 20.29
N ASP A 104 7.24 -6.82 20.92
CA ASP A 104 8.33 -7.44 21.66
C ASP A 104 7.93 -8.21 22.90
N ASP A 105 6.84 -7.81 23.53
CA ASP A 105 6.34 -8.39 24.79
C ASP A 105 5.87 -9.85 24.66
N THR A 106 5.81 -10.39 23.45
CA THR A 106 5.64 -11.82 23.19
C THR A 106 6.69 -12.36 22.23
N MET A 107 7.05 -11.59 21.20
CA MET A 107 8.00 -12.00 20.15
C MET A 107 9.42 -12.22 20.71
N ALA A 108 9.89 -11.33 21.61
CA ALA A 108 11.24 -11.40 22.15
C ALA A 108 11.49 -12.61 23.06
N ASP A 109 10.43 -13.22 23.61
CA ASP A 109 10.50 -14.41 24.47
C ASP A 109 10.69 -15.71 23.67
N GLU A 110 10.30 -15.71 22.41
CA GLU A 110 10.33 -16.90 21.55
C GLU A 110 11.73 -17.16 20.98
N ASP A 111 11.99 -18.42 20.61
CA ASP A 111 13.13 -18.72 19.77
C ASP A 111 12.90 -18.13 18.36
N PHE A 112 13.92 -17.51 17.79
CA PHE A 112 13.80 -16.79 16.51
C PHE A 112 13.23 -17.64 15.39
N ALA A 113 13.60 -18.94 15.32
CA ALA A 113 13.07 -19.86 14.32
C ALA A 113 11.57 -20.14 14.47
N THR A 114 11.01 -20.01 15.69
CA THR A 114 9.59 -20.19 15.99
C THR A 114 8.75 -19.09 15.35
N LEU A 115 9.27 -17.87 15.30
CA LEU A 115 8.57 -16.69 14.77
C LEU A 115 8.24 -16.80 13.28
N PHE A 116 8.95 -17.62 12.50
CA PHE A 116 8.61 -17.86 11.09
C PHE A 116 7.27 -18.57 10.88
N SER A 117 6.60 -18.99 11.97
CA SER A 117 5.24 -19.57 11.92
C SER A 117 5.09 -20.73 10.94
N MET A 118 6.15 -21.51 10.75
CA MET A 118 6.20 -22.60 9.76
C MET A 118 5.18 -23.67 10.05
N ARG A 119 4.54 -24.19 9.02
CA ARG A 119 3.60 -25.32 9.05
C ARG A 119 4.02 -26.40 8.05
N GLY A 120 3.37 -27.52 8.07
CA GLY A 120 3.71 -28.65 7.21
C GLY A 120 3.80 -28.24 5.73
N GLY A 121 4.92 -28.55 5.07
CA GLY A 121 5.21 -28.19 3.68
C GLY A 121 6.03 -26.91 3.51
N ASP A 122 6.13 -26.06 4.52
CA ASP A 122 6.95 -24.86 4.45
C ASP A 122 8.45 -25.19 4.41
N GLN A 123 9.21 -24.33 3.74
CA GLN A 123 10.65 -24.50 3.56
C GLN A 123 11.43 -23.38 4.27
N PRO A 124 12.43 -23.70 5.11
CA PRO A 124 13.31 -22.67 5.65
C PRO A 124 14.21 -22.11 4.54
N VAL A 125 14.51 -20.82 4.65
CA VAL A 125 15.50 -20.13 3.81
C VAL A 125 16.65 -19.71 4.72
N THR A 126 17.87 -20.16 4.39
CA THR A 126 19.06 -19.86 5.18
C THR A 126 19.99 -18.91 4.44
N ASN A 127 20.74 -18.09 5.19
CA ASN A 127 21.86 -17.31 4.66
C ASN A 127 23.12 -18.19 4.44
N GLY A 128 24.18 -17.59 3.91
CA GLY A 128 25.45 -18.28 3.69
C GLY A 128 26.15 -18.83 4.95
N GLY A 129 25.73 -18.40 6.14
CA GLY A 129 26.18 -18.90 7.44
C GLY A 129 25.34 -20.05 8.00
N GLY A 130 24.25 -20.43 7.31
CA GLY A 130 23.35 -21.49 7.74
C GLY A 130 22.26 -21.02 8.73
N GLU A 131 22.18 -19.72 9.04
CA GLU A 131 21.12 -19.16 9.87
C GLU A 131 19.81 -19.02 9.06
N GLN A 132 18.68 -19.41 9.64
CA GLN A 132 17.38 -19.22 9.00
C GLN A 132 17.02 -17.72 9.01
N ILE A 133 16.83 -17.15 7.83
CA ILE A 133 16.49 -15.72 7.63
C ILE A 133 15.10 -15.50 7.06
N ALA A 134 14.45 -16.57 6.58
CA ALA A 134 13.09 -16.53 6.09
C ALA A 134 12.47 -17.93 6.11
N SER A 135 11.17 -18.02 5.87
CA SER A 135 10.48 -19.26 5.50
C SER A 135 9.66 -19.04 4.23
N ARG A 136 9.40 -20.11 3.48
CA ARG A 136 8.55 -20.09 2.29
C ARG A 136 7.35 -20.99 2.48
N MET A 137 6.18 -20.42 2.30
CA MET A 137 4.91 -21.13 2.20
C MET A 137 4.54 -21.24 0.72
N THR A 138 4.07 -22.40 0.28
CA THR A 138 3.50 -22.58 -1.07
C THR A 138 1.98 -22.65 -0.96
N CYS A 139 1.30 -21.76 -1.67
CA CYS A 139 -0.15 -21.70 -1.77
C CYS A 139 -0.70 -22.82 -2.68
N GLU A 140 -1.99 -23.08 -2.63
CA GLU A 140 -2.64 -24.14 -3.44
C GLU A 140 -2.50 -23.92 -4.95
N ASP A 141 -2.46 -22.66 -5.39
CA ASP A 141 -2.26 -22.27 -6.80
C ASP A 141 -0.78 -22.26 -7.25
N GLY A 142 0.13 -22.60 -6.32
CA GLY A 142 1.58 -22.64 -6.55
C GLY A 142 2.29 -21.29 -6.32
N HIS A 143 1.57 -20.24 -5.92
CA HIS A 143 2.19 -18.99 -5.47
C HIS A 143 3.05 -19.25 -4.22
N VAL A 144 4.14 -18.51 -4.06
CA VAL A 144 5.07 -18.67 -2.93
C VAL A 144 5.17 -17.39 -2.13
N VAL A 145 4.83 -17.47 -0.85
CA VAL A 145 4.95 -16.38 0.12
C VAL A 145 6.22 -16.57 0.94
N THR A 146 7.05 -15.54 1.03
CA THR A 146 8.26 -15.52 1.87
C THR A 146 7.99 -14.74 3.16
N PHE A 147 8.08 -15.39 4.32
CA PHE A 147 7.98 -14.74 5.62
C PHE A 147 9.37 -14.31 6.09
N THR A 148 9.48 -13.08 6.57
CA THR A 148 10.66 -12.55 7.26
C THR A 148 10.24 -12.01 8.63
N ILE A 149 11.18 -11.88 9.55
CA ILE A 149 10.91 -11.46 10.92
C ILE A 149 11.34 -10.01 11.11
N GLY A 150 10.53 -9.28 11.82
CA GLY A 150 10.78 -7.95 12.33
C GLY A 150 10.25 -7.81 13.75
N GLY A 151 10.02 -6.60 14.17
CA GLY A 151 9.32 -6.25 15.41
C GLY A 151 8.78 -4.84 15.29
N GLU A 152 7.69 -4.52 15.97
CA GLU A 152 7.12 -3.19 15.99
C GLU A 152 6.93 -2.72 17.42
N ASN A 153 7.50 -1.55 17.69
CA ASN A 153 7.27 -0.69 18.84
C ASN A 153 7.45 0.77 18.37
N SER A 154 8.20 1.59 19.09
CA SER A 154 8.54 2.94 18.60
C SER A 154 9.37 2.93 17.32
N LEU A 155 10.23 1.95 17.15
CA LEU A 155 10.94 1.60 15.92
C LEU A 155 10.42 0.26 15.42
N MET A 156 10.59 0.03 14.13
CA MET A 156 10.16 -1.20 13.46
C MET A 156 11.33 -1.83 12.72
N PRO A 157 12.22 -2.59 13.38
CA PRO A 157 13.19 -3.40 12.64
C PRO A 157 12.45 -4.39 11.74
N ILE A 158 12.87 -4.50 10.48
CA ILE A 158 12.33 -5.45 9.52
C ILE A 158 13.40 -6.34 8.93
N MET A 159 13.02 -7.52 8.47
CA MET A 159 13.93 -8.49 7.83
C MET A 159 15.17 -8.82 8.66
N LEU A 160 14.97 -8.99 9.98
CA LEU A 160 16.01 -9.48 10.89
C LEU A 160 16.49 -10.87 10.47
N GLU A 161 17.77 -11.16 10.69
CA GLU A 161 18.36 -12.49 10.45
C GLU A 161 18.49 -13.30 11.74
N ARG A 162 18.39 -12.65 12.88
CA ARG A 162 18.37 -13.20 14.21
C ARG A 162 17.78 -12.19 15.20
N HIS A 163 17.53 -12.61 16.43
CA HIS A 163 17.24 -11.66 17.49
C HIS A 163 18.39 -10.67 17.70
N VAL A 164 18.06 -9.49 18.21
CA VAL A 164 19.08 -8.62 18.82
C VAL A 164 19.80 -9.36 19.93
N ALA A 165 21.09 -9.05 20.13
CA ALA A 165 21.92 -9.76 21.08
C ALA A 165 21.48 -9.51 22.55
N GLY A 166 21.71 -10.51 23.41
CA GLY A 166 21.48 -10.41 24.84
C GLY A 166 20.52 -11.46 25.40
N THR A 167 20.19 -11.29 26.68
CA THR A 167 19.15 -12.07 27.37
C THR A 167 17.77 -11.65 26.87
N VAL A 168 16.72 -12.39 27.21
CA VAL A 168 15.33 -12.02 26.88
C VAL A 168 15.03 -10.60 27.34
N GLN A 169 15.37 -10.23 28.59
CA GLN A 169 15.18 -8.86 29.08
C GLN A 169 15.95 -7.82 28.25
N ALA A 170 17.18 -8.09 27.88
CA ALA A 170 17.95 -7.18 27.04
C ALA A 170 17.37 -7.04 25.62
N ARG A 171 16.73 -8.08 25.10
CA ARG A 171 15.98 -8.02 23.82
C ARG A 171 14.80 -7.08 23.96
N HIS A 172 13.97 -7.23 25.02
CA HIS A 172 12.85 -6.33 25.30
C HIS A 172 13.33 -4.88 25.39
N ASP A 173 14.37 -4.62 26.18
CA ASP A 173 14.93 -3.27 26.34
C ASP A 173 15.40 -2.69 24.98
N THR A 174 15.97 -3.53 24.12
CA THR A 174 16.47 -3.09 22.80
C THR A 174 15.34 -2.87 21.79
N TYR A 175 14.36 -3.78 21.73
CA TYR A 175 13.21 -3.62 20.81
C TYR A 175 12.34 -2.41 21.20
N ASN A 176 12.28 -2.07 22.48
CA ASN A 176 11.62 -0.84 22.97
C ASN A 176 12.52 0.40 22.91
N GLY A 177 13.77 0.27 22.49
CA GLY A 177 14.71 1.39 22.40
C GLY A 177 14.30 2.41 21.32
N GLU A 178 14.46 3.69 21.64
CA GLU A 178 14.13 4.81 20.78
C GLU A 178 15.36 5.64 20.38
N ASP A 179 16.52 5.03 20.39
CA ASP A 179 17.79 5.70 20.19
C ASP A 179 18.69 5.08 19.11
N ALA A 180 19.82 5.71 18.85
CA ALA A 180 20.78 5.23 17.86
C ALA A 180 21.42 3.87 18.25
N ALA A 181 21.42 3.49 19.54
CA ALA A 181 21.94 2.21 19.98
C ALA A 181 20.99 1.08 19.57
N ALA A 182 19.67 1.27 19.71
CA ALA A 182 18.66 0.34 19.21
C ALA A 182 18.78 0.16 17.68
N VAL A 183 18.88 1.25 16.92
CA VAL A 183 19.09 1.20 15.47
C VAL A 183 20.35 0.41 15.10
N ALA A 184 21.46 0.63 15.82
CA ALA A 184 22.70 -0.10 15.60
C ALA A 184 22.54 -1.60 15.91
N ALA A 185 21.79 -1.95 16.95
CA ALA A 185 21.51 -3.35 17.32
C ALA A 185 20.65 -4.05 16.25
N PHE A 186 19.63 -3.38 15.71
CA PHE A 186 18.80 -3.92 14.62
C PHE A 186 19.63 -4.20 13.36
N ARG A 187 20.51 -3.26 12.98
CA ARG A 187 21.44 -3.47 11.86
C ARG A 187 22.45 -4.59 12.13
N ALA A 188 22.94 -4.71 13.36
CA ALA A 188 23.83 -5.80 13.78
C ALA A 188 23.13 -7.17 13.79
N ALA A 189 21.81 -7.21 14.00
CA ALA A 189 20.97 -8.38 13.87
C ALA A 189 20.61 -8.71 12.41
N GLY A 190 21.16 -7.97 11.43
CA GLY A 190 20.98 -8.16 9.99
C GLY A 190 19.74 -7.46 9.41
N GLY A 191 18.96 -6.76 10.22
CA GLY A 191 17.74 -6.08 9.80
C GLY A 191 17.94 -4.70 9.18
N LEU A 192 16.83 -4.10 8.79
CA LEU A 192 16.71 -2.68 8.45
C LEU A 192 15.97 -1.98 9.61
N ALA A 193 16.45 -0.81 10.00
CA ALA A 193 15.78 0.02 11.01
C ALA A 193 14.72 0.90 10.32
N TRP A 194 13.49 0.46 10.31
CA TRP A 194 12.34 1.20 9.79
C TRP A 194 11.65 1.98 10.92
N VAL A 195 10.79 2.94 10.58
CA VAL A 195 9.96 3.66 11.54
C VAL A 195 8.50 3.51 11.14
N ALA A 196 7.73 2.87 12.02
CA ALA A 196 6.27 2.83 11.97
C ALA A 196 5.67 4.12 12.54
N HIS A 197 4.40 4.39 12.22
CA HIS A 197 3.65 5.53 12.77
C HIS A 197 4.42 6.85 12.71
N THR A 198 4.99 7.14 11.54
CA THR A 198 5.84 8.33 11.32
C THR A 198 5.12 9.63 11.67
N GLU A 199 3.77 9.67 11.57
CA GLU A 199 2.93 10.83 11.94
C GLU A 199 3.10 11.22 13.41
N SER A 200 3.33 10.27 14.30
CA SER A 200 3.47 10.51 15.73
C SER A 200 4.91 10.87 16.16
N LYS A 201 5.91 10.54 15.35
CA LYS A 201 7.32 10.69 15.75
C LYS A 201 7.82 12.14 15.61
N PRO A 202 8.48 12.71 16.62
CA PRO A 202 9.12 14.03 16.50
C PRO A 202 10.19 14.03 15.41
N ILE A 203 10.30 15.12 14.64
CA ILE A 203 11.30 15.22 13.58
C ILE A 203 12.74 15.13 14.12
N GLU A 204 12.98 15.63 15.34
CA GLU A 204 14.30 15.55 15.98
C GLU A 204 14.70 14.10 16.31
N MET A 205 13.72 13.27 16.68
CA MET A 205 13.93 11.84 16.86
C MET A 205 14.35 11.18 15.54
N LEU A 206 13.63 11.44 14.44
CA LEU A 206 13.95 10.89 13.12
C LEU A 206 15.35 11.35 12.63
N ARG A 207 15.74 12.57 12.94
CA ARG A 207 17.09 13.10 12.65
C ARG A 207 18.17 12.34 13.43
N ALA A 208 17.94 12.07 14.72
CA ALA A 208 18.88 11.37 15.59
C ALA A 208 19.03 9.88 15.20
N LEU A 209 17.92 9.23 14.88
CA LEU A 209 17.86 7.80 14.59
C LEU A 209 18.52 7.43 13.26
N GLN A 210 18.41 8.27 12.24
CA GLN A 210 18.84 7.98 10.86
C GLN A 210 18.31 6.61 10.38
N PRO A 211 16.98 6.44 10.30
CA PRO A 211 16.38 5.16 9.90
C PRO A 211 16.73 4.81 8.45
N ASP A 212 16.61 3.50 8.12
CA ASP A 212 16.77 3.00 6.76
C ASP A 212 15.53 3.25 5.88
N GLY A 213 14.38 3.54 6.49
CA GLY A 213 13.11 3.92 5.83
C GLY A 213 12.03 4.28 6.84
N ILE A 214 10.91 4.79 6.34
CA ILE A 214 9.76 5.23 7.14
C ILE A 214 8.43 4.80 6.49
N GLU A 215 7.37 4.75 7.26
CA GLU A 215 6.02 4.67 6.72
C GLU A 215 5.53 6.05 6.30
N VAL A 216 5.10 6.19 5.04
CA VAL A 216 4.48 7.42 4.51
C VAL A 216 2.96 7.36 4.63
N TYR A 217 2.42 6.17 4.81
CA TYR A 217 1.03 5.87 5.07
C TYR A 217 0.96 4.75 6.11
N ASN A 218 0.02 4.86 7.05
CA ASN A 218 -0.29 3.81 8.00
C ASN A 218 -1.82 3.67 8.12
N LEU A 219 -2.33 2.45 8.00
CA LEU A 219 -3.77 2.18 8.06
C LEU A 219 -4.34 2.47 9.44
N HIS A 220 -3.62 2.10 10.50
CA HIS A 220 -4.03 2.35 11.88
C HIS A 220 -4.29 3.84 12.12
N ALA A 221 -3.40 4.72 11.63
CA ALA A 221 -3.59 6.16 11.72
C ALA A 221 -4.88 6.66 11.03
N ASN A 222 -5.38 5.93 10.05
CA ASN A 222 -6.64 6.24 9.37
C ASN A 222 -7.89 5.66 10.06
N ILE A 223 -7.72 4.71 11.00
CA ILE A 223 -8.83 4.03 11.69
C ILE A 223 -8.93 4.44 13.15
N ASP A 224 -7.81 4.49 13.87
CA ASP A 224 -7.77 4.78 15.31
C ASP A 224 -8.29 6.20 15.61
N PRO A 225 -9.30 6.35 16.49
CA PRO A 225 -9.92 7.64 16.77
C PRO A 225 -8.96 8.71 17.27
N ASP A 226 -8.02 8.35 18.14
CA ASP A 226 -7.12 9.30 18.77
C ASP A 226 -6.03 9.75 17.79
N ILE A 227 -5.44 8.82 17.05
CA ILE A 227 -4.42 9.12 16.04
C ILE A 227 -5.01 9.96 14.90
N ARG A 228 -6.23 9.63 14.44
CA ARG A 228 -6.95 10.43 13.44
C ARG A 228 -7.12 11.87 13.89
N ALA A 229 -7.57 12.08 15.11
CA ALA A 229 -7.83 13.41 15.63
C ALA A 229 -6.53 14.19 15.89
N ASP A 230 -5.59 13.59 16.59
CA ASP A 230 -4.40 14.25 17.09
C ASP A 230 -3.37 14.55 16.00
N TYR A 231 -3.22 13.64 15.04
CA TYR A 231 -2.18 13.76 14.00
C TYR A 231 -2.72 14.08 12.62
N LEU A 232 -3.86 13.48 12.21
CA LEU A 232 -4.40 13.74 10.88
C LEU A 232 -5.39 14.89 10.84
N GLY A 233 -5.87 15.37 12.00
CA GLY A 233 -6.87 16.44 12.08
C GLY A 233 -8.24 16.03 11.51
N LEU A 234 -8.54 14.72 11.52
CA LEU A 234 -9.76 14.13 11.00
C LEU A 234 -10.75 13.81 12.13
N PRO A 235 -12.08 13.71 11.85
CA PRO A 235 -13.04 13.32 12.86
C PRO A 235 -12.71 11.96 13.49
N PRO A 236 -12.61 11.83 14.83
CA PRO A 236 -12.17 10.60 15.50
C PRO A 236 -13.05 9.39 15.17
N SER A 237 -14.37 9.54 15.17
CA SER A 237 -15.32 8.46 14.86
C SER A 237 -15.56 8.24 13.36
N GLY A 238 -14.89 9.01 12.48
CA GLY A 238 -15.19 9.04 11.05
C GLY A 238 -14.95 7.69 10.35
N ALA A 239 -13.89 6.97 10.69
CA ALA A 239 -13.59 5.68 10.10
C ALA A 239 -14.61 4.60 10.50
N LEU A 240 -14.96 4.52 11.78
CA LEU A 240 -15.94 3.54 12.27
C LEU A 240 -17.34 3.82 11.75
N ALA A 241 -17.75 5.10 11.68
CA ALA A 241 -19.02 5.50 11.10
C ALA A 241 -19.08 5.12 9.60
N ALA A 242 -18.00 5.38 8.86
CA ALA A 242 -17.92 5.03 7.46
C ALA A 242 -17.91 3.51 7.23
N ALA A 243 -17.20 2.75 8.07
CA ALA A 243 -17.19 1.29 8.01
C ALA A 243 -18.58 0.68 8.25
N ALA A 244 -19.42 1.30 9.06
CA ALA A 244 -20.79 0.82 9.32
C ALA A 244 -21.66 0.78 8.05
N GLU A 245 -21.44 1.67 7.09
CA GLU A 245 -22.17 1.68 5.80
C GLU A 245 -21.90 0.40 4.99
N PHE A 246 -20.73 -0.22 5.17
CA PHE A 246 -20.34 -1.46 4.49
C PHE A 246 -20.85 -2.73 5.20
N ALA A 247 -21.41 -2.59 6.39
CA ALA A 247 -22.09 -3.66 7.12
C ALA A 247 -23.57 -3.78 6.75
N ASP A 248 -24.14 -2.79 6.05
CA ASP A 248 -25.53 -2.84 5.57
C ASP A 248 -25.70 -3.94 4.53
N THR A 249 -26.75 -4.75 4.68
CA THR A 249 -27.11 -5.85 3.78
C THR A 249 -28.31 -5.53 2.87
N ASN A 250 -28.80 -4.31 2.89
CA ASN A 250 -29.90 -3.88 2.03
C ASN A 250 -29.50 -3.91 0.53
N PRO A 251 -30.45 -4.06 -0.39
CA PRO A 251 -30.16 -3.96 -1.80
C PRO A 251 -29.49 -2.62 -2.14
N GLY A 252 -28.38 -2.67 -2.86
CA GLY A 252 -27.58 -1.47 -3.19
C GLY A 252 -26.49 -1.13 -2.17
N HIS A 253 -26.24 -1.99 -1.19
CA HIS A 253 -25.09 -1.83 -0.30
C HIS A 253 -23.77 -1.76 -1.06
N PRO A 254 -22.77 -1.02 -0.55
CA PRO A 254 -21.45 -0.96 -1.17
C PRO A 254 -20.71 -2.30 -1.06
N GLU A 255 -19.80 -2.54 -2.02
CA GLU A 255 -18.89 -3.71 -1.97
C GLU A 255 -17.98 -3.62 -0.73
N PRO A 256 -18.03 -4.62 0.16
CA PRO A 256 -17.31 -4.58 1.43
C PRO A 256 -15.80 -4.39 1.34
N ASP A 257 -15.16 -4.89 0.29
CA ASP A 257 -13.71 -4.72 0.10
C ASP A 257 -13.31 -3.26 -0.18
N LEU A 258 -14.26 -2.40 -0.53
CA LEU A 258 -14.04 -0.98 -0.77
C LEU A 258 -14.15 -0.11 0.49
N ALA A 259 -14.33 -0.70 1.66
CA ALA A 259 -14.55 0.05 2.92
C ALA A 259 -13.43 1.08 3.21
N MET A 260 -12.19 0.78 2.83
CA MET A 260 -11.08 1.71 2.99
C MET A 260 -11.32 3.07 2.32
N LEU A 261 -12.04 3.12 1.19
CA LEU A 261 -12.28 4.37 0.47
C LEU A 261 -13.02 5.41 1.32
N ALA A 262 -13.85 4.95 2.26
CA ALA A 262 -14.61 5.83 3.13
C ALA A 262 -13.76 6.53 4.21
N PHE A 263 -12.55 6.05 4.46
CA PHE A 263 -11.64 6.63 5.45
C PHE A 263 -10.19 6.81 4.96
N LEU A 264 -9.91 6.52 3.69
CA LEU A 264 -8.60 6.76 3.10
C LEU A 264 -8.28 8.25 3.09
N ALA A 265 -7.24 8.63 3.80
CA ALA A 265 -6.71 9.98 3.82
C ALA A 265 -5.18 9.97 3.72
N PRO A 266 -4.56 10.93 3.03
CA PRO A 266 -3.11 11.08 3.03
C PRO A 266 -2.59 11.31 4.45
N ASN A 267 -1.50 10.65 4.81
CA ASN A 267 -0.80 10.94 6.07
C ASN A 267 0.12 12.16 5.90
N GLN A 268 -0.50 13.34 5.89
CA GLN A 268 0.22 14.59 5.62
C GLN A 268 1.35 14.89 6.62
N PRO A 269 1.23 14.59 7.93
CA PRO A 269 2.34 14.73 8.87
C PRO A 269 3.55 13.86 8.52
N ALA A 270 3.35 12.59 8.14
CA ALA A 270 4.42 11.70 7.69
C ALA A 270 5.08 12.21 6.41
N ILE A 271 4.27 12.62 5.41
CA ILE A 271 4.76 13.20 4.15
C ILE A 271 5.60 14.46 4.41
N THR A 272 5.17 15.33 5.32
CA THR A 272 5.89 16.56 5.65
C THR A 272 7.25 16.26 6.30
N LYS A 273 7.30 15.29 7.21
CA LYS A 273 8.56 14.87 7.84
C LYS A 273 9.49 14.21 6.81
N TRP A 274 8.93 13.41 5.91
CA TRP A 274 9.69 12.84 4.80
C TRP A 274 10.33 13.93 3.94
N HIS A 275 9.57 14.94 3.51
CA HIS A 275 10.11 16.08 2.76
C HIS A 275 11.21 16.82 3.51
N THR A 276 11.04 17.02 4.82
CA THR A 276 12.07 17.67 5.66
C THR A 276 13.38 16.88 5.62
N LEU A 277 13.32 15.56 5.81
CA LEU A 277 14.51 14.70 5.82
C LEU A 277 15.16 14.57 4.44
N LEU A 278 14.36 14.53 3.36
CA LEU A 278 14.86 14.57 1.99
C LEU A 278 15.57 15.90 1.68
N GLY A 279 15.01 17.02 2.15
CA GLY A 279 15.62 18.34 2.02
C GLY A 279 16.95 18.46 2.76
N GLU A 280 17.15 17.69 3.83
CA GLU A 280 18.41 17.56 4.55
C GLU A 280 19.44 16.67 3.82
N GLY A 281 19.12 16.17 2.62
CA GLY A 281 20.00 15.31 1.83
C GLY A 281 19.99 13.84 2.25
N ARG A 282 18.94 13.37 2.97
CA ARG A 282 18.84 11.96 3.35
C ARG A 282 18.23 11.14 2.22
N HIS A 283 18.76 9.96 2.00
CA HIS A 283 18.17 8.96 1.12
C HIS A 283 17.22 8.10 1.96
N LEU A 284 15.92 8.34 1.81
CA LEU A 284 14.92 7.75 2.69
C LEU A 284 13.76 7.15 1.88
N PRO A 285 13.76 5.82 1.68
CA PRO A 285 12.64 5.11 1.07
C PRO A 285 11.41 5.07 1.99
N VAL A 286 10.25 4.82 1.37
CA VAL A 286 8.97 4.82 2.09
C VAL A 286 8.15 3.57 1.82
N THR A 287 7.34 3.18 2.82
CA THR A 287 6.35 2.11 2.73
C THR A 287 4.98 2.55 3.22
N ALA A 288 3.97 1.76 2.90
CA ALA A 288 2.67 1.80 3.55
C ALA A 288 2.59 0.65 4.57
N GLY A 289 2.17 0.94 5.80
CA GLY A 289 1.97 -0.01 6.88
C GLY A 289 0.52 -0.45 6.99
N SER A 290 0.30 -1.77 7.06
CA SER A 290 -1.04 -2.32 7.26
C SER A 290 -1.45 -2.33 8.71
N ASP A 291 -0.50 -2.60 9.57
CA ASP A 291 -0.74 -2.74 11.02
C ASP A 291 -1.90 -3.72 11.29
N ALA A 292 -1.94 -4.80 10.50
CA ALA A 292 -3.06 -5.73 10.50
C ALA A 292 -2.92 -6.73 11.64
N HIS A 293 -3.92 -6.74 12.53
CA HIS A 293 -3.97 -7.58 13.72
C HIS A 293 -5.20 -8.50 13.79
N GLN A 294 -6.26 -8.21 13.03
CA GLN A 294 -7.62 -8.73 13.28
C GLN A 294 -8.15 -8.35 14.67
N ASN A 295 -8.14 -7.06 15.04
CA ASN A 295 -8.59 -6.58 16.34
C ASN A 295 -9.34 -5.22 16.30
N ALA A 296 -9.53 -4.64 15.10
CA ALA A 296 -10.05 -3.28 14.96
C ALA A 296 -11.53 -3.21 14.57
N ILE A 297 -12.00 -4.04 13.63
CA ILE A 297 -13.38 -4.03 13.11
C ILE A 297 -13.93 -5.47 13.09
N PRO A 298 -14.29 -6.04 14.27
CA PRO A 298 -14.70 -7.46 14.37
C PRO A 298 -16.10 -7.74 13.84
N ILE A 299 -16.86 -6.70 13.47
CA ILE A 299 -18.21 -6.86 12.92
C ILE A 299 -18.16 -7.43 11.49
N PRO A 300 -19.08 -8.35 11.12
CA PRO A 300 -19.20 -8.80 9.75
C PRO A 300 -19.75 -7.69 8.87
N PHE A 301 -19.18 -7.54 7.66
CA PHE A 301 -19.73 -6.72 6.60
C PHE A 301 -20.79 -7.49 5.79
N ALA A 302 -21.34 -6.85 4.76
CA ALA A 302 -22.45 -7.40 3.98
C ALA A 302 -22.16 -8.79 3.36
N ASP A 303 -20.91 -9.11 3.11
CA ASP A 303 -20.46 -10.42 2.60
C ASP A 303 -20.24 -11.49 3.68
N GLY A 304 -20.52 -11.18 4.93
CA GLY A 304 -20.35 -12.07 6.09
C GLY A 304 -18.91 -12.18 6.60
N GLU A 305 -17.92 -11.56 5.92
CA GLU A 305 -16.55 -11.51 6.41
C GLU A 305 -16.35 -10.28 7.32
N ARG A 306 -15.57 -10.42 8.38
CA ARG A 306 -15.29 -9.30 9.31
C ARG A 306 -14.63 -8.13 8.60
N GLY A 307 -14.86 -6.92 9.07
CA GLY A 307 -14.40 -5.68 8.45
C GLY A 307 -12.88 -5.55 8.34
N ASP A 308 -12.14 -6.12 9.29
CA ASP A 308 -10.68 -6.10 9.39
C ASP A 308 -10.04 -7.48 9.18
N SER A 309 -10.69 -8.39 8.43
CA SER A 309 -10.03 -9.66 8.09
C SER A 309 -8.67 -9.42 7.44
N TYR A 310 -7.69 -10.28 7.72
CA TYR A 310 -6.38 -10.18 7.06
C TYR A 310 -6.53 -10.11 5.54
N ARG A 311 -7.38 -10.96 4.92
CA ARG A 311 -7.60 -10.93 3.47
C ARG A 311 -8.03 -9.54 2.98
N ARG A 312 -8.99 -8.90 3.65
CA ARG A 312 -9.51 -7.60 3.26
C ARG A 312 -8.46 -6.51 3.41
N VAL A 313 -7.80 -6.45 4.56
CA VAL A 313 -6.77 -5.45 4.84
C VAL A 313 -5.57 -5.59 3.90
N LEU A 314 -5.08 -6.81 3.68
CA LEU A 314 -3.95 -7.08 2.79
C LEU A 314 -4.26 -6.84 1.31
N ARG A 315 -5.56 -6.77 0.94
CA ARG A 315 -6.01 -6.40 -0.40
C ARG A 315 -6.01 -4.89 -0.63
N TRP A 316 -6.00 -4.08 0.42
CA TRP A 316 -6.17 -2.64 0.28
C TRP A 316 -4.94 -1.93 -0.26
N PHE A 317 -3.74 -2.40 0.05
CA PHE A 317 -2.50 -1.82 -0.47
C PHE A 317 -1.33 -2.79 -0.34
N GLY A 318 -0.27 -2.51 -1.09
CA GLY A 318 0.97 -3.27 -1.05
C GLY A 318 2.20 -2.39 -1.31
N ASN A 319 3.35 -2.89 -0.87
CA ASN A 319 4.65 -2.31 -1.18
C ASN A 319 5.31 -3.14 -2.28
N PHE A 320 5.64 -2.50 -3.39
CA PHE A 320 6.22 -3.16 -4.54
C PHE A 320 7.72 -2.88 -4.60
N VAL A 321 8.51 -3.93 -4.41
CA VAL A 321 9.97 -3.87 -4.44
C VAL A 321 10.46 -4.40 -5.79
N LEU A 322 11.28 -3.61 -6.49
CA LEU A 322 11.80 -4.00 -7.81
C LEU A 322 13.08 -4.81 -7.67
N VAL A 323 13.01 -6.10 -8.01
CA VAL A 323 14.07 -7.09 -7.78
C VAL A 323 14.26 -8.00 -9.00
N THR A 324 15.42 -8.64 -9.09
CA THR A 324 15.68 -9.65 -10.11
C THR A 324 15.00 -10.98 -9.80
N ASP A 325 14.86 -11.32 -8.51
CA ASP A 325 14.17 -12.51 -8.03
C ASP A 325 13.28 -12.16 -6.81
N PRO A 326 11.96 -12.12 -6.96
CA PRO A 326 11.02 -11.87 -5.86
C PRO A 326 11.07 -12.89 -4.72
N ARG A 327 11.64 -14.08 -4.97
CA ARG A 327 11.74 -15.15 -3.97
C ARG A 327 13.03 -15.07 -3.13
N ASP A 328 13.97 -14.20 -3.50
CA ASP A 328 15.20 -14.03 -2.73
C ASP A 328 15.03 -12.94 -1.66
N PRO A 329 14.89 -13.29 -0.35
CA PRO A 329 14.71 -12.30 0.72
C PRO A 329 15.93 -11.38 0.86
N VAL A 330 17.12 -11.81 0.45
CA VAL A 330 18.31 -10.96 0.48
C VAL A 330 18.24 -9.89 -0.60
N ALA A 331 17.82 -10.26 -1.82
CA ALA A 331 17.62 -9.31 -2.92
C ALA A 331 16.50 -8.31 -2.59
N VAL A 332 15.39 -8.77 -1.99
CA VAL A 332 14.30 -7.91 -1.53
C VAL A 332 14.80 -6.91 -0.48
N LYS A 333 15.50 -7.37 0.56
CA LYS A 333 16.08 -6.49 1.59
C LYS A 333 17.04 -5.45 1.03
N GLN A 334 17.91 -5.86 0.10
CA GLN A 334 18.85 -4.93 -0.56
C GLN A 334 18.13 -3.90 -1.42
N ALA A 335 17.08 -4.28 -2.14
CA ALA A 335 16.30 -3.38 -2.95
C ALA A 335 15.50 -2.37 -2.08
N MET A 336 14.93 -2.82 -0.96
CA MET A 336 14.29 -1.92 0.02
C MET A 336 15.29 -0.90 0.57
N ARG A 337 16.48 -1.36 1.02
CA ARG A 337 17.53 -0.46 1.49
C ARG A 337 17.97 0.55 0.43
N ALA A 338 18.03 0.14 -0.83
CA ALA A 338 18.38 0.98 -1.96
C ALA A 338 17.25 1.93 -2.40
N GLY A 339 16.06 1.82 -1.84
CA GLY A 339 14.90 2.64 -2.24
C GLY A 339 14.27 2.24 -3.57
N ARG A 340 14.52 1.02 -4.09
CA ARG A 340 13.88 0.52 -5.31
C ARG A 340 12.48 -0.01 -5.03
N LEU A 341 11.60 0.87 -4.57
CA LEU A 341 10.23 0.48 -4.21
C LEU A 341 9.24 1.65 -4.38
N PHE A 342 7.98 1.27 -4.46
CA PHE A 342 6.84 2.18 -4.41
C PHE A 342 5.67 1.51 -3.69
N THR A 343 4.77 2.29 -3.10
CA THR A 343 3.54 1.79 -2.48
C THR A 343 2.35 2.03 -3.39
N VAL A 344 1.37 1.14 -3.36
CA VAL A 344 0.14 1.23 -4.15
C VAL A 344 -1.06 1.02 -3.24
N MET A 345 -2.04 1.90 -3.30
CA MET A 345 -3.37 1.68 -2.73
C MET A 345 -4.16 0.80 -3.69
N GLU A 346 -4.00 -0.55 -3.59
CA GLU A 346 -4.57 -1.52 -4.54
C GLU A 346 -6.09 -1.65 -4.44
N VAL A 347 -6.70 -1.13 -3.39
CA VAL A 347 -8.16 -0.93 -3.32
C VAL A 347 -8.70 -0.09 -4.48
N LEU A 348 -7.86 0.81 -5.02
CA LEU A 348 -8.17 1.67 -6.17
C LEU A 348 -7.89 1.00 -7.51
N GLY A 349 -7.33 -0.20 -7.50
CA GLY A 349 -6.95 -1.00 -8.67
C GLY A 349 -5.45 -1.26 -8.75
N THR A 350 -5.09 -2.38 -9.37
CA THR A 350 -3.69 -2.78 -9.59
C THR A 350 -3.12 -2.04 -10.81
N PRO A 351 -1.98 -1.31 -10.70
CA PRO A 351 -1.43 -0.48 -11.77
C PRO A 351 -0.58 -1.30 -12.74
N VAL A 352 -1.05 -1.54 -13.93
CA VAL A 352 -0.29 -2.23 -14.99
C VAL A 352 0.40 -1.22 -15.88
N GLY A 353 1.69 -1.44 -16.14
CA GLY A 353 2.47 -0.61 -17.06
C GLY A 353 3.18 0.57 -16.42
N LEU A 354 3.07 0.79 -15.09
CA LEU A 354 3.85 1.81 -14.40
C LEU A 354 5.34 1.61 -14.65
N ASP A 355 6.02 2.67 -15.09
CA ASP A 355 7.48 2.68 -15.16
C ASP A 355 8.02 4.07 -14.79
N ILE A 356 8.85 4.12 -13.76
CA ILE A 356 9.49 5.34 -13.26
C ILE A 356 10.99 5.14 -13.36
N ARG A 357 11.65 5.92 -14.22
CA ARG A 357 13.10 5.85 -14.44
C ARG A 357 13.68 7.18 -14.84
N ALA A 358 14.95 7.38 -14.62
CA ALA A 358 15.67 8.50 -15.23
C ALA A 358 16.72 7.99 -16.22
N SER A 359 17.05 8.76 -17.24
CA SER A 359 18.04 8.41 -18.26
C SER A 359 18.99 9.57 -18.55
N SER A 360 20.29 9.26 -18.62
CA SER A 360 21.32 10.17 -19.05
C SER A 360 22.26 9.44 -20.03
N GLY A 361 22.24 9.89 -21.28
CA GLY A 361 22.93 9.16 -22.34
C GLY A 361 22.44 7.71 -22.45
N ALA A 362 23.36 6.75 -22.32
CA ALA A 362 23.05 5.31 -22.36
C ALA A 362 22.71 4.73 -20.98
N ARG A 363 22.87 5.49 -19.89
CA ARG A 363 22.64 5.02 -18.53
C ARG A 363 21.16 5.26 -18.13
N THR A 364 20.58 4.26 -17.49
CA THR A 364 19.27 4.34 -16.85
C THR A 364 19.44 4.22 -15.34
N TYR A 365 18.69 5.01 -14.60
CA TYR A 365 18.64 5.05 -13.15
C TYR A 365 17.27 4.60 -12.67
N GLU A 366 17.26 3.70 -11.70
CA GLU A 366 16.06 3.20 -11.03
C GLU A 366 15.72 4.05 -9.78
N LEU A 367 14.52 3.83 -9.23
CA LEU A 367 14.15 4.42 -7.93
C LEU A 367 15.24 4.17 -6.88
N GLY A 368 15.50 5.17 -6.04
CA GLY A 368 16.52 5.15 -4.99
C GLY A 368 17.93 5.47 -5.45
N GLU A 369 18.19 5.53 -6.76
CA GLU A 369 19.55 5.79 -7.27
C GLU A 369 19.91 7.28 -7.27
N VAL A 370 21.21 7.55 -7.18
CA VAL A 370 21.83 8.87 -7.23
C VAL A 370 22.32 9.15 -8.66
N ILE A 371 21.92 10.29 -9.17
CA ILE A 371 22.30 10.84 -10.47
C ILE A 371 23.35 11.91 -10.24
N PRO A 372 24.57 11.77 -10.80
CA PRO A 372 25.57 12.83 -10.71
C PRO A 372 25.05 14.14 -11.34
N ARG A 373 25.12 15.24 -10.61
CA ARG A 373 24.63 16.55 -11.08
C ARG A 373 25.21 16.95 -12.43
N ALA A 374 26.47 16.63 -12.67
CA ALA A 374 27.16 16.97 -13.93
C ALA A 374 26.55 16.27 -15.15
N GLU A 375 25.88 15.13 -14.95
CA GLU A 375 25.27 14.38 -16.04
C GLU A 375 23.90 14.93 -16.44
N GLY A 376 23.10 15.39 -15.46
CA GLY A 376 21.67 15.61 -15.64
C GLY A 376 20.95 14.37 -16.16
N ALA A 377 19.66 14.29 -16.00
CA ALA A 377 18.90 13.15 -16.53
C ALA A 377 17.48 13.56 -16.89
N MET A 378 16.84 12.81 -17.76
CA MET A 378 15.41 12.91 -18.04
C MET A 378 14.67 11.86 -17.22
N LEU A 379 13.90 12.30 -16.23
CA LEU A 379 12.93 11.44 -15.54
C LEU A 379 11.76 11.20 -16.48
N THR A 380 11.42 9.94 -16.68
CA THR A 380 10.25 9.48 -17.41
C THR A 380 9.33 8.73 -16.46
N VAL A 381 8.08 9.13 -16.42
CA VAL A 381 6.99 8.43 -15.75
C VAL A 381 6.02 7.92 -16.83
N GLU A 382 5.97 6.61 -17.04
CA GLU A 382 4.92 6.00 -17.85
C GLU A 382 3.73 5.69 -16.93
N LEU A 383 2.59 6.35 -17.19
CA LEU A 383 1.42 6.21 -16.36
C LEU A 383 0.79 4.83 -16.57
N PRO A 384 0.39 4.17 -15.50
CA PRO A 384 -0.25 2.85 -15.59
C PRO A 384 -1.70 2.95 -16.04
N VAL A 385 -2.27 1.80 -16.37
CA VAL A 385 -3.72 1.61 -16.45
C VAL A 385 -4.18 0.69 -15.32
N VAL A 386 -5.45 0.78 -14.95
CA VAL A 386 -6.05 -0.17 -13.99
C VAL A 386 -6.18 -1.53 -14.66
N ARG A 387 -5.64 -2.58 -14.02
CA ARG A 387 -5.67 -3.95 -14.53
C ARG A 387 -7.09 -4.44 -14.75
N GLY A 388 -7.32 -5.08 -15.91
CA GLY A 388 -8.56 -5.78 -16.18
C GLY A 388 -9.82 -4.91 -16.14
N LEU A 389 -9.67 -3.59 -16.35
CA LEU A 389 -10.80 -2.68 -16.35
C LEU A 389 -11.84 -3.13 -17.39
N ASP A 390 -13.03 -3.52 -16.91
CA ASP A 390 -14.13 -3.91 -17.77
C ASP A 390 -14.59 -2.70 -18.60
N PRO A 391 -14.72 -2.83 -19.93
CA PRO A 391 -15.11 -1.72 -20.79
C PRO A 391 -16.53 -1.18 -20.52
N ARG A 392 -17.32 -1.87 -19.69
CA ARG A 392 -18.64 -1.40 -19.23
C ARG A 392 -18.54 -0.42 -18.07
N LEU A 393 -17.40 -0.38 -17.36
CA LEU A 393 -17.18 0.51 -16.22
C LEU A 393 -16.70 1.90 -16.69
N PRO A 394 -17.00 2.96 -15.94
CA PRO A 394 -16.42 4.28 -16.20
C PRO A 394 -14.90 4.24 -16.16
N VAL A 395 -14.25 5.02 -17.02
CA VAL A 395 -12.79 5.10 -17.06
C VAL A 395 -12.29 5.95 -15.89
N PRO A 396 -11.34 5.46 -15.06
CA PRO A 396 -10.72 6.26 -14.02
C PRO A 396 -9.85 7.36 -14.64
N GLU A 397 -9.66 8.45 -13.92
CA GLU A 397 -8.69 9.49 -14.29
C GLU A 397 -7.45 9.34 -13.43
N ILE A 398 -6.29 9.20 -14.08
CA ILE A 398 -5.00 9.01 -13.40
C ILE A 398 -4.14 10.23 -13.65
N ARG A 399 -3.55 10.78 -12.59
CA ARG A 399 -2.66 11.94 -12.65
C ARG A 399 -1.33 11.62 -12.00
N ALA A 400 -0.24 11.88 -12.69
CA ALA A 400 1.11 11.83 -12.13
C ALA A 400 1.59 13.23 -11.76
N ARG A 401 2.35 13.33 -10.68
CA ARG A 401 3.07 14.55 -10.26
C ARG A 401 4.53 14.22 -10.01
N VAL A 402 5.43 15.11 -10.43
CA VAL A 402 6.85 15.07 -10.08
C VAL A 402 7.12 16.21 -9.12
N ILE A 403 7.56 15.85 -7.93
CA ILE A 403 7.81 16.77 -6.81
C ILE A 403 9.30 16.78 -6.53
N TRP A 404 9.90 17.95 -6.58
CA TRP A 404 11.31 18.18 -6.22
C TRP A 404 11.40 18.77 -4.82
N ILE A 405 12.27 18.20 -4.02
CA ILE A 405 12.64 18.67 -2.70
C ILE A 405 14.09 19.13 -2.80
N GLU A 406 14.30 20.43 -2.75
CA GLU A 406 15.60 21.06 -2.90
C GLU A 406 16.52 20.78 -1.70
N THR A 407 17.75 20.38 -1.95
CA THR A 407 18.78 20.22 -0.92
C THR A 407 19.76 21.39 -0.99
N PRO A 408 20.09 22.07 0.13
CA PRO A 408 19.70 21.77 1.51
C PRO A 408 18.51 22.58 2.05
N THR A 409 17.81 23.33 1.21
CA THR A 409 16.78 24.29 1.66
C THR A 409 15.48 23.63 2.13
N GLY A 410 15.18 22.42 1.66
CA GLY A 410 13.92 21.72 1.93
C GLY A 410 12.71 22.34 1.20
N VAL A 411 12.92 23.24 0.25
CA VAL A 411 11.83 23.80 -0.55
C VAL A 411 11.22 22.71 -1.41
N VAL A 412 9.89 22.57 -1.32
CA VAL A 412 9.11 21.58 -2.06
C VAL A 412 8.44 22.26 -3.26
N THR A 413 8.70 21.75 -4.45
CA THR A 413 8.15 22.30 -5.70
C THR A 413 7.56 21.20 -6.57
N GLU A 414 6.31 21.34 -7.00
CA GLU A 414 5.76 20.53 -8.08
C GLU A 414 6.35 20.99 -9.41
N LEU A 415 7.20 20.19 -10.03
CA LEU A 415 7.85 20.52 -11.29
C LEU A 415 6.95 20.28 -12.49
N ALA A 416 6.14 19.26 -12.42
CA ALA A 416 5.22 18.89 -13.49
C ALA A 416 4.09 18.02 -12.95
N ALA A 417 2.94 18.10 -13.61
CA ALA A 417 1.81 17.18 -13.43
C ALA A 417 1.12 16.93 -14.77
N GLY A 418 0.49 15.75 -14.91
CA GLY A 418 -0.21 15.41 -16.13
C GLY A 418 -1.03 14.13 -16.02
N THR A 419 -2.00 14.01 -16.93
CA THR A 419 -2.90 12.85 -17.08
C THR A 419 -2.64 12.08 -18.39
N GLY A 420 -1.62 12.48 -19.16
CA GLY A 420 -1.21 11.77 -20.38
C GLY A 420 -0.52 10.44 -20.05
N PRO A 421 -0.31 9.59 -21.08
CA PRO A 421 0.29 8.27 -20.87
C PRO A 421 1.74 8.34 -20.39
N ARG A 422 2.38 9.51 -20.50
CA ARG A 422 3.78 9.74 -20.15
C ARG A 422 4.00 11.17 -19.68
N LEU A 423 4.85 11.32 -18.66
CA LEU A 423 5.34 12.60 -18.15
C LEU A 423 6.88 12.58 -18.14
N ASP A 424 7.51 13.57 -18.76
CA ASP A 424 8.96 13.72 -18.80
C ASP A 424 9.39 15.01 -18.08
N VAL A 425 10.40 14.91 -17.22
CA VAL A 425 10.94 16.03 -16.42
C VAL A 425 12.45 15.98 -16.39
N PHE A 426 13.12 17.10 -16.70
CA PHE A 426 14.58 17.17 -16.60
C PHE A 426 15.02 17.32 -15.13
N LEU A 427 15.95 16.47 -14.71
CA LEU A 427 16.56 16.45 -13.38
C LEU A 427 17.96 17.07 -13.45
N GLY A 428 18.12 18.30 -12.99
CA GLY A 428 19.42 18.98 -13.09
C GLY A 428 19.83 19.76 -11.84
N ALA A 429 18.92 19.94 -10.89
CA ALA A 429 19.20 20.63 -9.63
C ALA A 429 19.40 19.61 -8.48
N PRO A 430 20.26 19.91 -7.49
CA PRO A 430 20.45 19.03 -6.34
C PRO A 430 19.17 18.83 -5.54
N GLY A 431 18.92 17.60 -5.10
CA GLY A 431 17.77 17.29 -4.27
C GLY A 431 17.15 15.94 -4.58
N ALA A 432 16.03 15.66 -3.91
CA ALA A 432 15.24 14.46 -4.11
C ALA A 432 14.08 14.74 -5.07
N TYR A 433 13.87 13.83 -6.01
CA TYR A 433 12.78 13.88 -6.98
C TYR A 433 11.87 12.69 -6.77
N ARG A 434 10.68 12.92 -6.26
CA ARG A 434 9.69 11.86 -6.03
C ARG A 434 8.53 11.96 -7.00
N VAL A 435 7.98 10.80 -7.31
CA VAL A 435 6.78 10.66 -8.13
C VAL A 435 5.61 10.23 -7.25
N GLU A 436 4.47 10.86 -7.49
CA GLU A 436 3.21 10.53 -6.84
C GLU A 436 2.13 10.42 -7.91
N LEU A 437 1.31 9.37 -7.82
CA LEU A 437 0.14 9.24 -8.67
C LEU A 437 -1.12 9.31 -7.82
N SER A 438 -2.10 10.06 -8.31
CA SER A 438 -3.47 10.09 -7.81
C SER A 438 -4.43 9.49 -8.84
N ILE A 439 -5.60 9.10 -8.38
CA ILE A 439 -6.65 8.53 -9.24
C ILE A 439 -8.02 9.04 -8.78
N VAL A 440 -8.88 9.38 -9.75
CA VAL A 440 -10.33 9.50 -9.53
C VAL A 440 -10.94 8.17 -9.95
N PRO A 441 -11.36 7.33 -8.98
CA PRO A 441 -11.66 5.91 -9.23
C PRO A 441 -13.08 5.69 -9.73
N ARG A 442 -13.51 6.36 -10.80
CA ARG A 442 -14.88 6.31 -11.35
C ARG A 442 -15.35 4.88 -11.63
N HIS A 443 -14.43 3.99 -12.00
CA HIS A 443 -14.72 2.57 -12.26
C HIS A 443 -15.25 1.82 -11.04
N LEU A 444 -15.00 2.33 -9.83
CA LEU A 444 -15.51 1.76 -8.57
C LEU A 444 -16.92 2.25 -8.24
N GLY A 445 -17.40 3.33 -8.85
CA GLY A 445 -18.71 3.89 -8.59
C GLY A 445 -19.86 2.87 -8.61
N PRO A 446 -19.96 1.98 -9.64
CA PRO A 446 -21.00 0.96 -9.70
C PRO A 446 -20.98 -0.07 -8.56
N TYR A 447 -19.88 -0.20 -7.81
CA TYR A 447 -19.76 -1.08 -6.65
C TYR A 447 -20.02 -0.40 -5.32
N LEU A 448 -20.17 0.91 -5.31
CA LEU A 448 -20.27 1.71 -4.08
C LEU A 448 -21.73 2.07 -3.71
N GLY A 449 -22.71 1.62 -4.51
CA GLY A 449 -24.10 1.96 -4.25
C GLY A 449 -24.30 3.46 -4.10
N ASP A 450 -25.00 3.87 -3.06
CA ASP A 450 -25.30 5.28 -2.78
C ASP A 450 -24.07 6.11 -2.40
N LEU A 451 -22.95 5.47 -2.03
CA LEU A 451 -21.68 6.13 -1.73
C LEU A 451 -20.88 6.49 -2.99
N GLY A 452 -21.24 5.92 -4.15
CA GLY A 452 -20.52 6.10 -5.41
C GLY A 452 -20.26 7.57 -5.79
N PRO A 453 -21.25 8.47 -5.76
CA PRO A 453 -21.06 9.88 -6.11
C PRO A 453 -20.04 10.61 -5.23
N ALA A 454 -19.91 10.22 -3.97
CA ALA A 454 -18.97 10.84 -3.03
C ALA A 454 -17.57 10.25 -3.11
N LEU A 455 -17.44 8.93 -3.21
CA LEU A 455 -16.17 8.23 -3.10
C LEU A 455 -15.48 8.01 -4.46
N ALA A 456 -16.26 7.75 -5.52
CA ALA A 456 -15.68 7.47 -6.84
C ALA A 456 -15.31 8.73 -7.64
N GLU A 457 -15.77 9.92 -7.25
CA GLU A 457 -15.44 11.20 -7.89
C GLU A 457 -14.37 11.99 -7.13
N ALA A 458 -13.89 11.49 -5.99
CA ALA A 458 -12.80 12.11 -5.26
C ALA A 458 -11.44 11.74 -5.87
N GLU A 459 -10.52 12.70 -5.96
CA GLU A 459 -9.13 12.42 -6.28
C GLU A 459 -8.43 11.85 -5.03
N LEU A 460 -7.95 10.61 -5.13
CA LEU A 460 -7.35 9.86 -4.02
C LEU A 460 -5.88 9.56 -4.31
N PRO A 461 -5.01 9.48 -3.29
CA PRO A 461 -3.64 9.02 -3.47
C PRO A 461 -3.65 7.55 -3.90
N TRP A 462 -2.91 7.24 -4.97
CA TRP A 462 -2.82 5.89 -5.49
C TRP A 462 -1.44 5.27 -5.30
N ILE A 463 -0.38 6.02 -5.65
CA ILE A 463 0.99 5.51 -5.63
C ILE A 463 1.94 6.56 -5.03
N TYR A 464 2.77 6.13 -4.08
CA TYR A 464 3.92 6.89 -3.61
C TYR A 464 5.19 6.14 -3.99
N ALA A 465 6.07 6.77 -4.78
CA ALA A 465 7.35 6.19 -5.17
C ALA A 465 8.49 6.75 -4.32
N SER A 466 9.45 5.90 -3.97
CA SER A 466 10.73 6.35 -3.41
C SER A 466 11.46 7.27 -4.39
N PRO A 467 12.23 8.27 -3.92
CA PRO A 467 12.83 9.27 -4.78
C PRO A 467 13.99 8.75 -5.62
N LEU A 468 14.27 9.48 -6.73
CA LEU A 468 15.61 9.57 -7.31
C LEU A 468 16.32 10.79 -6.72
N TYR A 469 17.63 10.77 -6.66
CA TYR A 469 18.45 11.84 -6.08
C TYR A 469 19.38 12.44 -7.11
N VAL A 470 19.61 13.76 -7.03
CA VAL A 470 20.64 14.47 -7.82
C VAL A 470 21.65 15.09 -6.87
N GLU A 471 22.93 14.72 -6.99
CA GLU A 471 24.03 15.18 -6.13
C GLU A 471 25.28 15.62 -6.92
#